data_835f454b4697f50850329452fdb8f806
#
_entry.id   835f454b4697f50850329452fdb8f806
#
_cell.length_a   1.000
_cell.length_b   1.000
_cell.length_c   1.000
_cell.angle_alpha   90.00
_cell.angle_beta   90.00
_cell.angle_gamma   90.00
#
_symmetry.space_group_name_H-M   'P 1'
#
loop_
_entity.id
_entity.type
_entity.pdbx_description
1 polymer ?
#
loop_
_entity_poly.entity_id
_entity_poly.type
_entity_poly.pdbx_seq_one_letter_code
_entity_poly.pdbx_strand_id
1 'polypeptide(L)'
;MKIALATEVFPPKAGGAGWSTRALALALKGAGHEVTVITTAEGGNSEGPVPVVRLAGTSGPFRRGRMTGTFRRALNEVAAGADVIHAQHSLSALGALSLKKGPRTVVTVRDHWPVCFWSTRMSQGALCPQCSTANMWRCVDGRLPAFSTPLAVPYMKWDLRSKGQALARADAVIAVSEAIARELRTLAIGAVEVLPNIVDAVEVERIAASPATLSLPDRFVLFVGKLEANKGARDLVPAMAHAKTGLPLVVLGSGSEDMRLRAQATKEGIEVHSPGWADREDVLRAMKRAEALVFPSTWPEPLSRVLLEALALGTPIAAMDTGGTSELIEHDVSGLLATDVSDLGEALSRIVHDPSVRSRLKEGAASRARAFSPSALIPRYEAVYRGSK
;
A
#
# COMPACT_ATOMS: atom_id res chain seq x y z
N MET A 1 -2.15 26.72 -1.49
CA MET A 1 -2.75 26.21 -2.74
C MET A 1 -4.07 25.52 -2.40
N LYS A 2 -5.00 25.52 -3.35
CA LYS A 2 -6.23 24.71 -3.32
C LYS A 2 -5.99 23.40 -4.04
N ILE A 3 -6.09 22.28 -3.34
CA ILE A 3 -5.69 20.96 -3.82
C ILE A 3 -6.89 20.01 -3.76
N ALA A 4 -7.28 19.45 -4.91
CA ALA A 4 -8.27 18.39 -5.01
C ALA A 4 -7.57 17.02 -5.05
N LEU A 5 -7.69 16.22 -3.98
CA LEU A 5 -7.17 14.86 -3.93
C LEU A 5 -8.25 13.87 -4.40
N ALA A 6 -8.04 13.25 -5.54
CA ALA A 6 -8.97 12.27 -6.10
C ALA A 6 -8.49 10.83 -5.81
N THR A 7 -9.31 10.03 -5.15
CA THR A 7 -8.96 8.67 -4.75
C THR A 7 -10.15 7.72 -4.83
N GLU A 8 -9.92 6.46 -5.15
CA GLU A 8 -11.00 5.45 -5.20
C GLU A 8 -11.37 4.92 -3.81
N VAL A 9 -10.44 4.99 -2.87
CA VAL A 9 -10.63 4.49 -1.49
C VAL A 9 -10.16 5.53 -0.49
N PHE A 10 -10.94 5.72 0.57
CA PHE A 10 -10.63 6.65 1.65
C PHE A 10 -11.29 6.16 2.95
N PRO A 11 -10.68 6.36 4.13
CA PRO A 11 -11.24 5.94 5.42
C PRO A 11 -12.70 6.39 5.64
N PRO A 12 -13.46 5.71 6.55
CA PRO A 12 -12.98 4.75 7.55
C PRO A 12 -12.71 3.34 7.03
N LYS A 13 -13.44 2.83 6.07
CA LYS A 13 -13.25 1.47 5.51
C LYS A 13 -12.28 1.51 4.34
N ALA A 14 -10.99 1.47 4.63
CA ALA A 14 -9.95 1.56 3.60
C ALA A 14 -8.76 0.67 3.92
N GLY A 15 -8.11 0.15 2.86
CA GLY A 15 -6.79 -0.46 2.97
C GLY A 15 -5.66 0.58 3.03
N GLY A 16 -4.41 0.12 3.01
CA GLY A 16 -3.22 0.95 3.16
C GLY A 16 -3.15 2.17 2.23
N ALA A 17 -3.61 2.03 0.97
CA ALA A 17 -3.62 3.12 0.00
C ALA A 17 -4.56 4.28 0.40
N GLY A 18 -5.73 3.97 0.97
CA GLY A 18 -6.66 5.00 1.48
C GLY A 18 -6.09 5.72 2.70
N TRP A 19 -5.47 5.01 3.61
CA TRP A 19 -4.78 5.60 4.77
C TRP A 19 -3.57 6.44 4.35
N SER A 20 -2.84 6.04 3.30
CA SER A 20 -1.76 6.86 2.75
C SER A 20 -2.28 8.16 2.12
N THR A 21 -3.43 8.12 1.45
CA THR A 21 -4.07 9.32 0.91
C THR A 21 -4.54 10.25 2.03
N ARG A 22 -5.09 9.69 3.13
CA ARG A 22 -5.48 10.48 4.32
C ARG A 22 -4.27 11.15 4.97
N ALA A 23 -3.16 10.42 5.13
CA ALA A 23 -1.94 10.98 5.69
C ALA A 23 -1.41 12.15 4.85
N LEU A 24 -1.41 12.01 3.52
CA LEU A 24 -1.04 13.11 2.61
C LEU A 24 -2.00 14.31 2.75
N ALA A 25 -3.32 14.06 2.80
CA ALA A 25 -4.33 15.12 2.93
C ALA A 25 -4.13 15.94 4.22
N LEU A 26 -3.89 15.24 5.34
CA LEU A 26 -3.65 15.87 6.64
C LEU A 26 -2.33 16.65 6.66
N ALA A 27 -1.27 16.07 6.09
CA ALA A 27 0.04 16.71 6.01
C ALA A 27 0.00 18.00 5.16
N LEU A 28 -0.68 17.98 4.01
CA LEU A 28 -0.89 19.15 3.15
C LEU A 28 -1.72 20.22 3.88
N LYS A 29 -2.79 19.82 4.57
CA LYS A 29 -3.57 20.76 5.39
C LYS A 29 -2.73 21.37 6.51
N GLY A 30 -1.93 20.56 7.20
CA GLY A 30 -1.00 21.03 8.22
C GLY A 30 0.04 22.03 7.71
N ALA A 31 0.40 21.94 6.43
CA ALA A 31 1.28 22.89 5.73
C ALA A 31 0.54 24.15 5.20
N GLY A 32 -0.74 24.35 5.56
CA GLY A 32 -1.50 25.53 5.21
C GLY A 32 -2.18 25.49 3.83
N HIS A 33 -2.30 24.30 3.21
CA HIS A 33 -3.06 24.15 1.97
C HIS A 33 -4.56 23.92 2.23
N GLU A 34 -5.39 24.41 1.33
CA GLU A 34 -6.82 24.10 1.28
C GLU A 34 -7.00 22.78 0.51
N VAL A 35 -7.36 21.71 1.24
CA VAL A 35 -7.42 20.36 0.68
C VAL A 35 -8.86 19.85 0.71
N THR A 36 -9.34 19.35 -0.43
CA THR A 36 -10.61 18.62 -0.55
C THR A 36 -10.35 17.23 -1.11
N VAL A 37 -10.91 16.20 -0.47
CA VAL A 37 -10.82 14.83 -0.93
C VAL A 37 -12.07 14.46 -1.71
N ILE A 38 -11.90 13.90 -2.91
CA ILE A 38 -12.98 13.40 -3.76
C ILE A 38 -12.82 11.88 -3.85
N THR A 39 -13.79 11.14 -3.35
CA THR A 39 -13.69 9.67 -3.25
C THR A 39 -15.03 8.98 -3.54
N THR A 40 -15.00 7.64 -3.62
CA THR A 40 -16.24 6.86 -3.77
C THR A 40 -17.05 6.82 -2.48
N ALA A 41 -18.34 6.48 -2.60
CA ALA A 41 -19.23 6.33 -1.44
C ALA A 41 -18.94 5.06 -0.61
N GLU A 42 -18.15 4.12 -1.13
CA GLU A 42 -17.95 2.79 -0.52
C GLU A 42 -17.25 2.83 0.87
N GLY A 43 -16.56 3.90 1.21
CA GLY A 43 -15.84 4.04 2.49
C GLY A 43 -16.69 4.45 3.69
N GLY A 44 -18.00 4.72 3.53
CA GLY A 44 -18.85 5.30 4.58
C GLY A 44 -18.52 6.77 4.86
N ASN A 45 -19.34 7.44 5.68
CA ASN A 45 -19.10 8.83 6.07
C ASN A 45 -17.98 8.89 7.12
N SER A 46 -17.06 9.82 6.94
CA SER A 46 -16.07 10.17 7.96
C SER A 46 -16.15 11.68 8.20
N GLU A 47 -16.45 12.06 9.41
CA GLU A 47 -16.16 13.42 9.89
C GLU A 47 -14.66 13.52 10.13
N GLY A 48 -14.04 14.58 9.66
CA GLY A 48 -12.60 14.73 9.78
C GLY A 48 -12.15 16.15 9.45
N PRO A 49 -10.89 16.46 9.73
CA PRO A 49 -10.37 17.81 9.54
C PRO A 49 -10.28 18.25 8.07
N VAL A 50 -10.45 17.32 7.11
CA VAL A 50 -10.40 17.62 5.66
C VAL A 50 -11.76 17.35 5.05
N PRO A 51 -12.34 18.28 4.26
CA PRO A 51 -13.58 18.06 3.51
C PRO A 51 -13.50 16.85 2.60
N VAL A 52 -14.53 16.00 2.61
CA VAL A 52 -14.61 14.78 1.81
C VAL A 52 -15.90 14.77 0.99
N VAL A 53 -15.76 14.79 -0.33
CA VAL A 53 -16.87 14.64 -1.28
C VAL A 53 -16.95 13.17 -1.70
N ARG A 54 -18.09 12.54 -1.39
CA ARG A 54 -18.31 11.12 -1.73
C ARG A 54 -19.21 10.97 -2.94
N LEU A 55 -18.68 10.29 -3.95
CA LEU A 55 -19.31 10.11 -5.25
C LEU A 55 -20.21 8.87 -5.26
N ALA A 56 -21.49 9.05 -5.54
CA ALA A 56 -22.45 7.97 -5.76
C ALA A 56 -22.27 7.31 -7.14
N GLY A 57 -22.83 6.10 -7.31
CA GLY A 57 -22.89 5.42 -8.60
C GLY A 57 -21.55 4.85 -9.10
N THR A 58 -20.61 4.58 -8.21
CA THR A 58 -19.28 4.06 -8.52
C THR A 58 -19.19 2.53 -8.55
N SER A 59 -20.24 1.82 -8.10
CA SER A 59 -20.34 0.34 -8.07
C SER A 59 -21.17 -0.24 -9.23
N GLY A 60 -21.06 -1.56 -9.48
CA GLY A 60 -21.85 -2.31 -10.47
C GLY A 60 -21.15 -2.55 -11.81
N PRO A 61 -21.86 -3.08 -12.84
CA PRO A 61 -21.29 -3.45 -14.13
C PRO A 61 -20.68 -2.24 -14.85
N PHE A 62 -19.70 -2.49 -15.74
CA PHE A 62 -18.94 -1.45 -16.45
C PHE A 62 -18.25 -0.43 -15.52
N ARG A 63 -17.81 -0.90 -14.33
CA ARG A 63 -17.23 -0.10 -13.25
C ARG A 63 -16.18 0.91 -13.75
N ARG A 64 -15.27 0.49 -14.66
CA ARG A 64 -14.22 1.37 -15.18
C ARG A 64 -14.80 2.63 -15.84
N GLY A 65 -15.67 2.49 -16.84
CA GLY A 65 -16.21 3.62 -17.57
C GLY A 65 -17.06 4.54 -16.68
N ARG A 66 -17.90 3.93 -15.83
CA ARG A 66 -18.76 4.69 -14.90
C ARG A 66 -17.96 5.49 -13.89
N MET A 67 -17.01 4.84 -13.24
CA MET A 67 -16.18 5.47 -12.21
C MET A 67 -15.31 6.58 -12.82
N THR A 68 -14.64 6.31 -13.95
CA THR A 68 -13.89 7.34 -14.67
C THR A 68 -14.77 8.53 -15.05
N GLY A 69 -15.98 8.28 -15.57
CA GLY A 69 -16.94 9.33 -15.93
C GLY A 69 -17.45 10.12 -14.72
N THR A 70 -17.67 9.45 -13.59
CA THR A 70 -18.11 10.09 -12.33
C THR A 70 -17.01 10.98 -11.76
N PHE A 71 -15.76 10.48 -11.69
CA PHE A 71 -14.62 11.30 -11.29
C PHE A 71 -14.42 12.49 -12.22
N ARG A 72 -14.51 12.30 -13.56
CA ARG A 72 -14.39 13.40 -14.50
C ARG A 72 -15.41 14.51 -14.26
N ARG A 73 -16.69 14.17 -14.01
CA ARG A 73 -17.74 15.17 -13.73
C ARG A 73 -17.45 15.92 -12.44
N ALA A 74 -17.22 15.21 -11.35
CA ALA A 74 -16.94 15.82 -10.06
C ALA A 74 -15.67 16.69 -10.08
N LEU A 75 -14.61 16.23 -10.72
CA LEU A 75 -13.37 16.99 -10.87
C LEU A 75 -13.53 18.21 -11.76
N ASN A 76 -14.38 18.15 -12.78
CA ASN A 76 -14.67 19.31 -13.62
C ASN A 76 -15.41 20.42 -12.85
N GLU A 77 -16.28 20.06 -11.90
CA GLU A 77 -16.96 21.02 -11.02
C GLU A 77 -15.99 21.70 -10.04
N VAL A 78 -15.00 20.96 -9.55
CA VAL A 78 -13.99 21.44 -8.59
C VAL A 78 -12.83 22.17 -9.31
N ALA A 79 -12.55 21.84 -10.57
CA ALA A 79 -11.40 22.32 -11.33
C ALA A 79 -11.32 23.84 -11.42
N ALA A 80 -12.47 24.54 -11.51
CA ALA A 80 -12.51 26.01 -11.63
C ALA A 80 -11.93 26.73 -10.41
N GLY A 81 -11.87 26.09 -9.24
CA GLY A 81 -11.38 26.66 -7.99
C GLY A 81 -10.12 26.00 -7.44
N ALA A 82 -9.58 24.97 -8.09
CA ALA A 82 -8.38 24.26 -7.63
C ALA A 82 -7.13 24.73 -8.38
N ASP A 83 -5.99 24.78 -7.67
CA ASP A 83 -4.67 24.99 -8.27
C ASP A 83 -4.11 23.65 -8.80
N VAL A 84 -4.42 22.54 -8.11
CA VAL A 84 -3.90 21.21 -8.41
C VAL A 84 -5.00 20.18 -8.25
N ILE A 85 -5.09 19.25 -9.21
CA ILE A 85 -5.78 17.97 -9.06
C ILE A 85 -4.71 16.89 -8.88
N HIS A 86 -4.74 16.18 -7.75
CA HIS A 86 -3.82 15.09 -7.48
C HIS A 86 -4.56 13.77 -7.36
N ALA A 87 -4.46 12.92 -8.38
CA ALA A 87 -5.08 11.62 -8.42
C ALA A 87 -4.19 10.53 -7.82
N GLN A 88 -4.78 9.63 -7.01
CA GLN A 88 -4.06 8.67 -6.17
C GLN A 88 -4.22 7.21 -6.64
N HIS A 89 -5.14 6.93 -7.57
CA HIS A 89 -5.43 5.59 -8.07
C HIS A 89 -5.82 5.63 -9.56
N SER A 90 -5.89 4.46 -10.18
CA SER A 90 -6.04 4.30 -11.64
C SER A 90 -7.28 4.99 -12.23
N LEU A 91 -8.47 4.79 -11.64
CA LEU A 91 -9.72 5.29 -12.22
C LEU A 91 -9.92 6.77 -11.92
N SER A 92 -9.51 7.24 -10.73
CA SER A 92 -9.47 8.67 -10.41
C SER A 92 -8.46 9.41 -11.30
N ALA A 93 -7.30 8.79 -11.60
CA ALA A 93 -6.31 9.32 -12.53
C ALA A 93 -6.87 9.43 -13.96
N LEU A 94 -7.51 8.37 -14.47
CA LEU A 94 -8.15 8.41 -15.80
C LEU A 94 -9.24 9.46 -15.85
N GLY A 95 -9.99 9.67 -14.77
CA GLY A 95 -10.99 10.75 -14.66
C GLY A 95 -10.36 12.13 -14.76
N ALA A 96 -9.32 12.40 -13.98
CA ALA A 96 -8.58 13.66 -13.97
C ALA A 96 -7.93 13.95 -15.33
N LEU A 97 -7.23 12.96 -15.90
CA LEU A 97 -6.52 13.07 -17.19
C LEU A 97 -7.45 13.14 -18.40
N SER A 98 -8.75 12.96 -18.23
CA SER A 98 -9.77 13.14 -19.27
C SER A 98 -10.37 14.56 -19.32
N LEU A 99 -9.99 15.46 -18.42
CA LEU A 99 -10.36 16.87 -18.46
C LEU A 99 -9.70 17.54 -19.66
N LYS A 100 -10.47 18.35 -20.40
CA LYS A 100 -9.97 19.06 -21.60
C LYS A 100 -9.17 20.31 -21.24
N LYS A 101 -9.53 20.96 -20.16
CA LYS A 101 -8.88 22.14 -19.55
C LYS A 101 -9.01 22.00 -18.05
N GLY A 102 -8.01 22.42 -17.31
CA GLY A 102 -8.06 22.33 -15.85
C GLY A 102 -6.78 22.79 -15.18
N PRO A 103 -6.73 22.67 -13.85
CA PRO A 103 -5.53 22.94 -13.08
C PRO A 103 -4.46 21.86 -13.35
N ARG A 104 -3.27 22.11 -12.83
CA ARG A 104 -2.16 21.16 -12.89
C ARG A 104 -2.60 19.79 -12.39
N THR A 105 -2.38 18.75 -13.19
CA THR A 105 -2.80 17.38 -12.88
C THR A 105 -1.59 16.53 -12.53
N VAL A 106 -1.55 16.07 -11.29
CA VAL A 106 -0.52 15.18 -10.73
C VAL A 106 -1.12 13.80 -10.50
N VAL A 107 -0.38 12.76 -10.80
CA VAL A 107 -0.81 11.37 -10.59
C VAL A 107 0.19 10.63 -9.74
N THR A 108 -0.22 10.09 -8.58
CA THR A 108 0.57 9.12 -7.83
C THR A 108 0.23 7.70 -8.26
N VAL A 109 1.26 6.93 -8.63
CA VAL A 109 1.17 5.51 -8.94
C VAL A 109 1.59 4.71 -7.70
N ARG A 110 0.61 3.97 -7.12
CA ARG A 110 0.76 3.23 -5.86
C ARG A 110 0.78 1.72 -6.02
N ASP A 111 0.59 1.24 -7.23
CA ASP A 111 0.64 -0.18 -7.58
C ASP A 111 0.99 -0.34 -9.06
N HIS A 112 0.96 -1.56 -9.57
CA HIS A 112 1.40 -1.91 -10.92
C HIS A 112 0.35 -1.64 -12.03
N TRP A 113 -0.70 -0.85 -11.77
CA TRP A 113 -1.81 -0.63 -12.71
C TRP A 113 -1.41 -0.09 -14.09
N PRO A 114 -0.33 0.69 -14.26
CA PRO A 114 0.08 1.14 -15.59
C PRO A 114 0.69 0.04 -16.46
N VAL A 115 1.33 -0.95 -15.85
CA VAL A 115 2.10 -2.02 -16.54
C VAL A 115 1.47 -3.40 -16.41
N CYS A 116 0.48 -3.57 -15.54
CA CYS A 116 -0.21 -4.83 -15.30
C CYS A 116 -1.72 -4.64 -15.26
N PHE A 117 -2.45 -5.39 -16.08
CA PHE A 117 -3.92 -5.29 -16.15
C PHE A 117 -4.60 -5.54 -14.79
N TRP A 118 -4.09 -6.53 -14.02
CA TRP A 118 -4.60 -6.89 -12.71
C TRP A 118 -3.94 -6.12 -11.55
N SER A 119 -3.01 -5.21 -11.85
CA SER A 119 -2.26 -4.39 -10.88
C SER A 119 -1.41 -5.18 -9.87
N THR A 120 -1.19 -6.47 -10.07
CA THR A 120 -0.49 -7.34 -9.11
C THR A 120 0.91 -7.75 -9.55
N ARG A 121 1.20 -7.74 -10.85
CA ARG A 121 2.41 -8.36 -11.42
C ARG A 121 2.63 -9.83 -11.01
N MET A 122 1.55 -10.51 -10.61
CA MET A 122 1.57 -11.93 -10.24
C MET A 122 0.73 -12.73 -11.23
N SER A 123 1.22 -13.88 -11.65
CA SER A 123 0.49 -14.85 -12.47
C SER A 123 0.79 -16.25 -11.95
N GLN A 124 -0.24 -17.02 -11.68
CA GLN A 124 -0.14 -18.42 -11.19
C GLN A 124 0.80 -18.56 -9.97
N GLY A 125 0.73 -17.62 -9.04
CA GLY A 125 1.54 -17.62 -7.81
C GLY A 125 2.99 -17.16 -7.97
N ALA A 126 3.44 -16.82 -9.19
CA ALA A 126 4.79 -16.35 -9.46
C ALA A 126 4.82 -14.90 -9.95
N LEU A 127 5.97 -14.24 -9.81
CA LEU A 127 6.21 -12.92 -10.35
C LEU A 127 6.16 -12.94 -11.89
N CYS A 128 5.30 -12.09 -12.46
CA CYS A 128 5.20 -11.95 -13.91
C CYS A 128 6.28 -10.97 -14.40
N PRO A 129 7.21 -11.39 -15.27
CA PRO A 129 8.35 -10.55 -15.70
C PRO A 129 7.88 -9.33 -16.50
N GLN A 130 6.90 -9.51 -17.38
CA GLN A 130 6.30 -8.41 -18.16
C GLN A 130 4.93 -8.82 -18.72
N CYS A 131 4.10 -7.84 -19.05
CA CYS A 131 2.77 -8.06 -19.62
C CYS A 131 2.84 -8.22 -21.16
N SER A 132 3.59 -9.23 -21.65
CA SER A 132 3.62 -9.60 -23.07
C SER A 132 2.35 -10.34 -23.49
N THR A 133 2.11 -10.47 -24.80
CA THR A 133 0.95 -11.23 -25.31
C THR A 133 0.93 -12.67 -24.80
N ALA A 134 2.06 -13.36 -24.83
CA ALA A 134 2.17 -14.72 -24.34
C ALA A 134 1.85 -14.82 -22.84
N ASN A 135 2.37 -13.87 -22.04
CA ASN A 135 2.07 -13.82 -20.59
C ASN A 135 0.63 -13.41 -20.32
N MET A 136 -0.01 -12.60 -21.17
CA MET A 136 -1.45 -12.29 -21.05
C MET A 136 -2.31 -13.54 -21.25
N TRP A 137 -1.98 -14.41 -22.21
CA TRP A 137 -2.67 -15.69 -22.41
C TRP A 137 -2.58 -16.56 -21.14
N ARG A 138 -1.39 -16.74 -20.59
CA ARG A 138 -1.18 -17.48 -19.32
C ARG A 138 -1.89 -16.82 -18.14
N CYS A 139 -1.92 -15.49 -18.10
CA CYS A 139 -2.53 -14.74 -17.01
C CYS A 139 -4.06 -14.84 -17.01
N VAL A 140 -4.69 -15.00 -18.18
CA VAL A 140 -6.14 -15.20 -18.33
C VAL A 140 -6.55 -16.62 -18.00
N ASP A 141 -5.67 -17.59 -18.28
CA ASP A 141 -5.88 -18.99 -17.96
C ASP A 141 -6.09 -19.19 -16.46
N GLY A 142 -7.14 -19.91 -16.09
CA GLY A 142 -7.57 -20.10 -14.71
C GLY A 142 -8.24 -18.90 -14.02
N ARG A 143 -8.31 -17.72 -14.67
CA ARG A 143 -9.02 -16.53 -14.16
C ARG A 143 -10.34 -16.25 -14.88
N LEU A 144 -10.40 -16.59 -16.16
CA LEU A 144 -11.57 -16.41 -17.00
C LEU A 144 -11.88 -17.71 -17.74
N PRO A 145 -13.14 -17.93 -18.16
CA PRO A 145 -13.48 -19.06 -19.02
C PRO A 145 -12.66 -19.04 -20.31
N ALA A 146 -12.17 -20.20 -20.75
CA ALA A 146 -11.27 -20.33 -21.90
C ALA A 146 -11.80 -19.65 -23.19
N PHE A 147 -13.13 -19.72 -23.42
CA PHE A 147 -13.77 -19.11 -24.60
C PHE A 147 -13.68 -17.58 -24.62
N SER A 148 -13.45 -16.94 -23.48
CA SER A 148 -13.34 -15.46 -23.37
C SER A 148 -11.92 -14.94 -23.63
N THR A 149 -10.91 -15.82 -23.61
CA THR A 149 -9.49 -15.44 -23.76
C THR A 149 -9.18 -14.71 -25.07
N PRO A 150 -9.73 -15.10 -26.25
CA PRO A 150 -9.51 -14.39 -27.51
C PRO A 150 -9.96 -12.92 -27.49
N LEU A 151 -10.98 -12.58 -26.69
CA LEU A 151 -11.47 -11.21 -26.51
C LEU A 151 -10.74 -10.49 -25.36
N ALA A 152 -10.38 -11.21 -24.32
CA ALA A 152 -9.74 -10.65 -23.13
C ALA A 152 -8.33 -10.11 -23.44
N VAL A 153 -7.51 -10.82 -24.18
CA VAL A 153 -6.13 -10.41 -24.48
C VAL A 153 -6.04 -9.12 -25.31
N PRO A 154 -6.79 -8.93 -26.41
CA PRO A 154 -6.85 -7.64 -27.10
C PRO A 154 -7.34 -6.50 -26.21
N TYR A 155 -8.37 -6.74 -25.38
CA TYR A 155 -8.87 -5.76 -24.42
C TYR A 155 -7.80 -5.37 -23.39
N MET A 156 -7.07 -6.33 -22.82
CA MET A 156 -5.97 -6.06 -21.88
C MET A 156 -4.89 -5.20 -22.51
N LYS A 157 -4.52 -5.47 -23.78
CA LYS A 157 -3.55 -4.67 -24.53
C LYS A 157 -4.05 -3.24 -24.73
N TRP A 158 -5.29 -3.08 -25.16
CA TRP A 158 -5.90 -1.79 -25.33
C TRP A 158 -5.95 -1.01 -24.02
N ASP A 159 -6.35 -1.69 -22.91
CA ASP A 159 -6.42 -1.11 -21.57
C ASP A 159 -5.07 -0.56 -21.13
N LEU A 160 -4.01 -1.36 -21.20
CA LEU A 160 -2.66 -0.94 -20.79
C LEU A 160 -2.13 0.21 -21.65
N ARG A 161 -2.32 0.15 -22.98
CA ARG A 161 -1.95 1.25 -23.88
C ARG A 161 -2.71 2.53 -23.54
N SER A 162 -4.02 2.44 -23.30
CA SER A 162 -4.84 3.59 -22.96
C SER A 162 -4.45 4.22 -21.61
N LYS A 163 -4.04 3.41 -20.64
CA LYS A 163 -3.51 3.87 -19.35
C LYS A 163 -2.18 4.60 -19.52
N GLY A 164 -1.24 4.02 -20.28
CA GLY A 164 0.04 4.65 -20.58
C GLY A 164 -0.12 5.99 -21.31
N GLN A 165 -0.95 6.02 -22.36
CA GLN A 165 -1.27 7.26 -23.10
C GLN A 165 -1.98 8.31 -22.24
N ALA A 166 -2.84 7.90 -21.31
CA ALA A 166 -3.45 8.82 -20.37
C ALA A 166 -2.41 9.39 -19.42
N LEU A 167 -1.56 8.54 -18.84
CA LEU A 167 -0.53 8.94 -17.88
C LEU A 167 0.50 9.90 -18.51
N ALA A 168 0.82 9.72 -19.80
CA ALA A 168 1.69 10.64 -20.54
C ALA A 168 1.14 12.08 -20.67
N ARG A 169 -0.15 12.31 -20.37
CA ARG A 169 -0.75 13.65 -20.34
C ARG A 169 -0.74 14.31 -18.96
N ALA A 170 -0.25 13.61 -17.93
CA ALA A 170 -0.11 14.20 -16.61
C ALA A 170 0.99 15.27 -16.61
N ASP A 171 0.77 16.37 -15.89
CA ASP A 171 1.79 17.41 -15.70
C ASP A 171 2.95 16.92 -14.83
N ALA A 172 2.67 15.95 -13.94
CA ALA A 172 3.69 15.22 -13.19
C ALA A 172 3.18 13.83 -12.79
N VAL A 173 4.09 12.86 -12.76
CA VAL A 173 3.84 11.50 -12.28
C VAL A 173 4.74 11.22 -11.09
N ILE A 174 4.13 10.77 -10.00
CA ILE A 174 4.80 10.38 -8.77
C ILE A 174 4.75 8.86 -8.65
N ALA A 175 5.90 8.23 -8.46
CA ALA A 175 6.02 6.84 -8.06
C ALA A 175 6.23 6.77 -6.53
N VAL A 176 5.55 5.84 -5.85
CA VAL A 176 5.71 5.72 -4.39
C VAL A 176 7.04 5.08 -3.99
N SER A 177 7.77 4.49 -4.93
CA SER A 177 9.06 3.85 -4.74
C SER A 177 9.87 3.84 -6.02
N GLU A 178 11.17 3.62 -5.93
CA GLU A 178 12.04 3.42 -7.08
C GLU A 178 11.69 2.12 -7.83
N ALA A 179 11.19 1.10 -7.11
CA ALA A 179 10.65 -0.12 -7.72
C ALA A 179 9.53 0.19 -8.70
N ILE A 180 8.57 1.06 -8.34
CA ILE A 180 7.50 1.52 -9.25
C ILE A 180 8.05 2.47 -10.31
N ALA A 181 8.97 3.37 -9.97
CA ALA A 181 9.54 4.30 -10.94
C ALA A 181 10.26 3.58 -12.07
N ARG A 182 11.01 2.51 -11.78
CA ARG A 182 11.66 1.67 -12.80
C ARG A 182 10.66 1.09 -13.80
N GLU A 183 9.48 0.67 -13.34
CA GLU A 183 8.41 0.19 -14.22
C GLU A 183 7.84 1.32 -15.08
N LEU A 184 7.59 2.48 -14.48
CA LEU A 184 7.04 3.63 -15.19
C LEU A 184 7.99 4.18 -16.27
N ARG A 185 9.30 4.13 -16.04
CA ARG A 185 10.31 4.53 -17.05
C ARG A 185 10.32 3.64 -18.31
N THR A 186 9.70 2.46 -18.26
CA THR A 186 9.47 1.65 -19.47
C THR A 186 8.35 2.17 -20.37
N LEU A 187 7.54 3.10 -19.86
CA LEU A 187 6.46 3.74 -20.58
C LEU A 187 6.94 5.07 -21.18
N ALA A 188 6.39 5.47 -22.31
CA ALA A 188 6.68 6.76 -22.93
C ALA A 188 5.93 7.90 -22.20
N ILE A 189 6.30 8.15 -20.94
CA ILE A 189 5.79 9.23 -20.10
C ILE A 189 6.93 10.20 -19.75
N GLY A 190 6.59 11.41 -19.31
CA GLY A 190 7.58 12.41 -18.90
C GLY A 190 8.36 12.02 -17.64
N ALA A 191 8.92 13.00 -16.95
CA ALA A 191 9.67 12.79 -15.73
C ALA A 191 8.80 12.11 -14.65
N VAL A 192 9.38 11.10 -13.98
CA VAL A 192 8.77 10.40 -12.86
C VAL A 192 9.53 10.79 -11.59
N GLU A 193 8.82 11.41 -10.66
CA GLU A 193 9.34 11.76 -9.34
C GLU A 193 9.10 10.61 -8.35
N VAL A 194 10.10 10.28 -7.53
CA VAL A 194 9.95 9.27 -6.48
C VAL A 194 9.62 9.95 -5.17
N LEU A 195 8.36 9.86 -4.74
CA LEU A 195 7.89 10.40 -3.46
C LEU A 195 7.16 9.31 -2.69
N PRO A 196 7.76 8.80 -1.59
CA PRO A 196 7.16 7.74 -0.80
C PRO A 196 5.90 8.21 -0.06
N ASN A 197 5.16 7.24 0.48
CA ASN A 197 4.00 7.52 1.33
C ASN A 197 4.43 8.22 2.62
N ILE A 198 3.63 9.19 3.06
CA ILE A 198 3.85 9.90 4.33
C ILE A 198 3.38 9.04 5.50
N VAL A 199 4.16 9.04 6.58
CA VAL A 199 3.76 8.58 7.91
C VAL A 199 3.98 9.71 8.92
N ASP A 200 2.93 10.02 9.67
CA ASP A 200 3.01 10.94 10.82
C ASP A 200 3.24 10.10 12.08
N ALA A 201 4.50 10.06 12.53
CA ALA A 201 4.90 9.27 13.69
C ALA A 201 4.21 9.77 14.98
N VAL A 202 3.90 11.06 15.09
CA VAL A 202 3.21 11.61 16.26
C VAL A 202 1.76 11.13 16.31
N GLU A 203 1.05 11.16 15.17
CA GLU A 203 -0.31 10.61 15.08
C GLU A 203 -0.33 9.11 15.39
N VAL A 204 0.58 8.35 14.77
CA VAL A 204 0.67 6.90 14.92
C VAL A 204 0.96 6.52 16.38
N GLU A 205 1.92 7.19 17.01
CA GLU A 205 2.28 6.96 18.42
C GLU A 205 1.12 7.30 19.36
N ARG A 206 0.46 8.43 19.15
CA ARG A 206 -0.70 8.86 19.95
C ARG A 206 -1.83 7.81 19.91
N ILE A 207 -2.10 7.23 18.73
CA ILE A 207 -3.11 6.18 18.57
C ILE A 207 -2.64 4.90 19.28
N ALA A 208 -1.41 4.48 19.05
CA ALA A 208 -0.85 3.26 19.63
C ALA A 208 -0.74 3.30 21.16
N ALA A 209 -0.62 4.50 21.75
CA ALA A 209 -0.58 4.69 23.20
C ALA A 209 -1.96 4.64 23.88
N SER A 210 -3.08 4.65 23.11
CA SER A 210 -4.42 4.56 23.69
C SER A 210 -4.72 3.13 24.19
N PRO A 211 -5.69 2.96 25.11
CA PRO A 211 -6.01 1.66 25.70
C PRO A 211 -6.29 0.58 24.64
N ALA A 212 -5.74 -0.62 24.85
CA ALA A 212 -5.97 -1.76 23.98
C ALA A 212 -7.43 -2.24 24.05
N THR A 213 -8.01 -2.54 22.91
CA THR A 213 -9.37 -3.09 22.79
C THR A 213 -9.36 -4.58 22.50
N LEU A 214 -8.26 -5.10 21.91
CA LEU A 214 -8.08 -6.53 21.67
C LEU A 214 -7.36 -7.20 22.83
N SER A 215 -7.89 -8.33 23.28
CA SER A 215 -7.18 -9.24 24.20
C SER A 215 -6.15 -10.03 23.39
N LEU A 216 -4.87 -9.70 23.56
CA LEU A 216 -3.74 -10.34 22.89
C LEU A 216 -2.77 -10.84 23.95
N PRO A 217 -1.95 -11.88 23.65
CA PRO A 217 -0.87 -12.34 24.52
C PRO A 217 0.06 -11.19 24.95
N ASP A 218 0.76 -11.36 26.07
CA ASP A 218 1.69 -10.34 26.57
C ASP A 218 2.89 -10.17 25.63
N ARG A 219 3.41 -11.27 25.10
CA ARG A 219 4.52 -11.31 24.13
C ARG A 219 4.11 -12.12 22.92
N PHE A 220 4.34 -11.59 21.72
CA PHE A 220 3.94 -12.22 20.47
C PHE A 220 4.74 -11.71 19.27
N VAL A 221 4.77 -12.51 18.20
CA VAL A 221 5.12 -12.09 16.86
C VAL A 221 3.85 -11.67 16.13
N LEU A 222 3.88 -10.54 15.42
CA LEU A 222 2.71 -9.96 14.77
C LEU A 222 2.79 -10.08 13.25
N PHE A 223 1.72 -10.54 12.63
CA PHE A 223 1.43 -10.37 11.20
C PHE A 223 0.22 -9.44 11.01
N VAL A 224 0.31 -8.51 10.05
CA VAL A 224 -0.77 -7.62 9.66
C VAL A 224 -0.97 -7.65 8.15
N GLY A 225 -2.14 -8.06 7.69
CA GLY A 225 -2.46 -8.06 6.28
C GLY A 225 -3.50 -9.08 5.86
N LYS A 226 -3.82 -9.08 4.56
CA LYS A 226 -4.68 -10.12 4.01
C LYS A 226 -4.00 -11.49 4.08
N LEU A 227 -4.73 -12.49 4.52
CA LEU A 227 -4.27 -13.87 4.48
C LEU A 227 -4.41 -14.46 3.06
N GLU A 228 -3.61 -13.97 2.15
CA GLU A 228 -3.52 -14.36 0.75
C GLU A 228 -2.13 -14.91 0.45
N ALA A 229 -2.01 -15.80 -0.53
CA ALA A 229 -0.74 -16.44 -0.88
C ALA A 229 0.35 -15.42 -1.24
N ASN A 230 0.00 -14.38 -2.01
CA ASN A 230 0.93 -13.32 -2.42
C ASN A 230 1.39 -12.42 -1.26
N LYS A 231 0.69 -12.43 -0.13
CA LYS A 231 1.10 -11.75 1.10
C LYS A 231 1.95 -12.64 2.02
N GLY A 232 2.33 -13.82 1.52
CA GLY A 232 3.17 -14.76 2.25
C GLY A 232 2.46 -15.47 3.40
N ALA A 233 1.11 -15.55 3.37
CA ALA A 233 0.36 -16.24 4.44
C ALA A 233 0.78 -17.70 4.59
N ARG A 234 1.30 -18.33 3.53
CA ARG A 234 1.79 -19.71 3.51
C ARG A 234 3.15 -19.86 4.20
N ASP A 235 3.90 -18.78 4.29
CA ASP A 235 5.27 -18.74 4.79
C ASP A 235 5.33 -18.38 6.28
N LEU A 236 4.21 -17.92 6.87
CA LEU A 236 4.14 -17.51 8.27
C LEU A 236 4.48 -18.65 9.24
N VAL A 237 3.80 -19.78 9.11
CA VAL A 237 4.03 -20.94 10.01
C VAL A 237 5.42 -21.56 9.80
N PRO A 238 5.90 -21.77 8.55
CA PRO A 238 7.27 -22.22 8.32
C PRO A 238 8.32 -21.27 8.91
N ALA A 239 8.17 -19.96 8.77
CA ALA A 239 9.10 -18.98 9.35
C ALA A 239 9.08 -19.04 10.89
N MET A 240 7.90 -19.14 11.51
CA MET A 240 7.77 -19.28 12.97
C MET A 240 8.39 -20.58 13.48
N ALA A 241 8.17 -21.70 12.78
CA ALA A 241 8.77 -23.00 13.11
C ALA A 241 10.31 -22.94 13.04
N HIS A 242 10.84 -22.26 12.04
CA HIS A 242 12.29 -22.06 11.89
C HIS A 242 12.86 -21.15 12.98
N ALA A 243 12.15 -20.08 13.31
CA ALA A 243 12.54 -19.11 14.33
C ALA A 243 12.63 -19.68 15.74
N LYS A 244 11.86 -20.72 16.07
CA LYS A 244 11.80 -21.37 17.39
C LYS A 244 11.69 -20.39 18.56
N THR A 245 10.90 -19.35 18.37
CA THR A 245 10.78 -18.24 19.34
C THR A 245 10.05 -18.64 20.63
N GLY A 246 9.23 -19.69 20.59
CA GLY A 246 8.32 -20.07 21.68
C GLY A 246 7.18 -19.04 21.90
N LEU A 247 7.07 -18.02 21.05
CA LEU A 247 6.03 -17.00 21.13
C LEU A 247 4.84 -17.35 20.23
N PRO A 248 3.61 -16.98 20.63
CA PRO A 248 2.45 -17.09 19.76
C PRO A 248 2.55 -16.13 18.56
N LEU A 249 1.92 -16.53 17.45
CA LEU A 249 1.71 -15.69 16.28
C LEU A 249 0.34 -15.01 16.39
N VAL A 250 0.34 -13.69 16.44
CA VAL A 250 -0.89 -12.88 16.33
C VAL A 250 -1.08 -12.49 14.87
N VAL A 251 -2.27 -12.75 14.34
CA VAL A 251 -2.64 -12.49 12.94
C VAL A 251 -3.79 -11.50 12.90
N LEU A 252 -3.52 -10.26 12.51
CA LEU A 252 -4.53 -9.23 12.29
C LEU A 252 -4.85 -9.11 10.81
N GLY A 253 -5.86 -9.85 10.38
CA GLY A 253 -6.30 -9.93 9.00
C GLY A 253 -7.15 -11.14 8.70
N SER A 254 -7.65 -11.23 7.48
CA SER A 254 -8.45 -12.35 6.99
C SER A 254 -8.14 -12.63 5.51
N GLY A 255 -8.46 -13.82 5.03
CA GLY A 255 -8.25 -14.20 3.64
C GLY A 255 -8.41 -15.69 3.38
N SER A 256 -8.16 -16.09 2.13
CA SER A 256 -8.37 -17.46 1.66
C SER A 256 -7.44 -18.50 2.31
N GLU A 257 -6.33 -18.07 2.89
CA GLU A 257 -5.33 -18.98 3.49
C GLU A 257 -5.55 -19.22 5.01
N ASP A 258 -6.59 -18.66 5.65
CA ASP A 258 -6.81 -18.76 7.10
C ASP A 258 -6.92 -20.21 7.61
N MET A 259 -7.76 -21.03 6.96
CA MET A 259 -7.92 -22.44 7.37
C MET A 259 -6.62 -23.23 7.23
N ARG A 260 -5.87 -22.98 6.16
CA ARG A 260 -4.59 -23.64 5.91
C ARG A 260 -3.55 -23.25 6.98
N LEU A 261 -3.46 -21.96 7.28
CA LEU A 261 -2.56 -21.43 8.30
C LEU A 261 -2.82 -22.09 9.65
N ARG A 262 -4.09 -22.16 10.10
CA ARG A 262 -4.47 -22.78 11.36
C ARG A 262 -4.14 -24.28 11.40
N ALA A 263 -4.46 -25.01 10.32
CA ALA A 263 -4.16 -26.45 10.23
C ALA A 263 -2.65 -26.72 10.28
N GLN A 264 -1.85 -25.90 9.59
CA GLN A 264 -0.40 -26.01 9.61
C GLN A 264 0.19 -25.65 10.98
N ALA A 265 -0.31 -24.58 11.60
CA ALA A 265 0.12 -24.15 12.94
C ALA A 265 -0.13 -25.25 13.99
N THR A 266 -1.30 -25.89 13.96
CA THR A 266 -1.61 -27.03 14.85
C THR A 266 -0.61 -28.19 14.66
N LYS A 267 -0.27 -28.50 13.41
CA LYS A 267 0.71 -29.57 13.09
C LYS A 267 2.11 -29.26 13.62
N GLU A 268 2.53 -28.00 13.54
CA GLU A 268 3.84 -27.54 13.97
C GLU A 268 3.88 -27.13 15.45
N GLY A 269 2.76 -27.23 16.19
CA GLY A 269 2.68 -26.85 17.60
C GLY A 269 2.83 -25.34 17.85
N ILE A 270 2.47 -24.50 16.87
CA ILE A 270 2.55 -23.05 16.96
C ILE A 270 1.20 -22.50 17.40
N GLU A 271 1.19 -21.75 18.49
CA GLU A 271 -0.01 -21.05 18.97
C GLU A 271 -0.33 -19.86 18.06
N VAL A 272 -1.58 -19.79 17.57
CA VAL A 272 -2.05 -18.71 16.69
C VAL A 272 -3.26 -18.00 17.26
N HIS A 273 -3.15 -16.70 17.47
CA HIS A 273 -4.25 -15.80 17.83
C HIS A 273 -4.66 -15.01 16.58
N SER A 274 -5.80 -15.36 16.00
CA SER A 274 -6.31 -14.71 14.78
C SER A 274 -7.74 -14.19 15.05
N PRO A 275 -7.88 -12.96 15.57
CA PRO A 275 -9.20 -12.35 15.78
C PRO A 275 -9.89 -11.92 14.47
N GLY A 276 -9.20 -12.06 13.35
CA GLY A 276 -9.71 -11.66 12.04
C GLY A 276 -9.29 -10.23 11.65
N TRP A 277 -10.17 -9.54 10.93
CA TRP A 277 -9.91 -8.15 10.55
C TRP A 277 -9.96 -7.24 11.77
N ALA A 278 -8.94 -6.40 11.92
CA ALA A 278 -8.84 -5.41 12.98
C ALA A 278 -8.84 -3.99 12.39
N ASP A 279 -9.37 -3.04 13.12
CA ASP A 279 -9.30 -1.63 12.77
C ASP A 279 -7.87 -1.10 12.87
N ARG A 280 -7.58 -0.01 12.17
CA ARG A 280 -6.22 0.56 12.13
C ARG A 280 -5.70 0.91 13.53
N GLU A 281 -6.55 1.39 14.39
CA GLU A 281 -6.21 1.74 15.77
C GLU A 281 -5.73 0.50 16.54
N ASP A 282 -6.42 -0.61 16.41
CA ASP A 282 -6.03 -1.88 17.04
C ASP A 282 -4.76 -2.46 16.45
N VAL A 283 -4.59 -2.33 15.14
CA VAL A 283 -3.34 -2.72 14.45
C VAL A 283 -2.16 -1.93 15.02
N LEU A 284 -2.27 -0.62 15.18
CA LEU A 284 -1.19 0.21 15.73
C LEU A 284 -0.87 -0.11 17.20
N ARG A 285 -1.90 -0.36 18.02
CA ARG A 285 -1.72 -0.80 19.41
C ARG A 285 -1.00 -2.16 19.51
N ALA A 286 -1.39 -3.11 18.66
CA ALA A 286 -0.75 -4.40 18.56
C ALA A 286 0.71 -4.28 18.07
N MET A 287 0.97 -3.46 17.05
CA MET A 287 2.34 -3.20 16.56
C MET A 287 3.26 -2.68 17.67
N LYS A 288 2.81 -1.72 18.47
CA LYS A 288 3.61 -1.14 19.56
C LYS A 288 3.98 -2.16 20.62
N ARG A 289 3.16 -3.19 20.83
CA ARG A 289 3.36 -4.27 21.82
C ARG A 289 4.14 -5.46 21.29
N ALA A 290 4.16 -5.67 19.98
CA ALA A 290 4.77 -6.83 19.35
C ALA A 290 6.29 -6.89 19.60
N GLU A 291 6.81 -8.09 19.87
CA GLU A 291 8.26 -8.34 19.93
C GLU A 291 8.90 -8.19 18.54
N ALA A 292 8.19 -8.61 17.50
CA ALA A 292 8.56 -8.44 16.11
C ALA A 292 7.33 -8.38 15.21
N LEU A 293 7.41 -7.59 14.14
CA LEU A 293 6.52 -7.68 12.98
C LEU A 293 7.15 -8.63 11.96
N VAL A 294 6.43 -9.68 11.55
CA VAL A 294 6.81 -10.55 10.43
C VAL A 294 6.10 -10.12 9.17
N PHE A 295 6.86 -9.89 8.10
CA PHE A 295 6.34 -9.44 6.81
C PHE A 295 6.81 -10.37 5.67
N PRO A 296 6.12 -11.50 5.45
CA PRO A 296 6.53 -12.56 4.54
C PRO A 296 6.09 -12.33 3.08
N SER A 297 5.71 -11.10 2.71
CA SER A 297 5.12 -10.82 1.39
C SER A 297 6.03 -11.27 0.26
N THR A 298 5.51 -12.14 -0.63
CA THR A 298 6.16 -12.55 -1.88
C THR A 298 5.73 -11.68 -3.07
N TRP A 299 4.77 -10.79 -2.85
CA TRP A 299 4.33 -9.82 -3.83
C TRP A 299 5.39 -8.71 -3.99
N PRO A 300 5.64 -8.21 -5.22
CA PRO A 300 6.51 -7.05 -5.40
C PRO A 300 5.83 -5.80 -4.81
N GLU A 301 5.97 -5.64 -3.50
CA GLU A 301 5.32 -4.55 -2.75
C GLU A 301 5.69 -3.19 -3.35
N PRO A 302 4.72 -2.36 -3.74
CA PRO A 302 5.02 -1.01 -4.19
C PRO A 302 5.68 -0.15 -3.12
N LEU A 303 5.02 -0.03 -1.96
CA LEU A 303 5.52 0.56 -0.71
C LEU A 303 4.54 0.26 0.43
N SER A 304 4.93 -0.60 1.36
CA SER A 304 4.03 -1.11 2.41
C SER A 304 3.69 -0.05 3.46
N ARG A 305 2.37 0.20 3.65
CA ARG A 305 1.89 1.06 4.74
C ARG A 305 2.15 0.45 6.11
N VAL A 306 2.03 -0.88 6.23
CA VAL A 306 2.28 -1.63 7.47
C VAL A 306 3.73 -1.44 7.93
N LEU A 307 4.69 -1.55 7.01
CA LEU A 307 6.10 -1.32 7.32
C LEU A 307 6.39 0.13 7.73
N LEU A 308 5.78 1.11 7.07
CA LEU A 308 5.91 2.53 7.45
C LEU A 308 5.40 2.80 8.86
N GLU A 309 4.25 2.22 9.23
CA GLU A 309 3.68 2.37 10.57
C GLU A 309 4.51 1.62 11.62
N ALA A 310 5.06 0.45 11.29
CA ALA A 310 5.97 -0.27 12.16
C ALA A 310 7.29 0.51 12.41
N LEU A 311 7.87 1.11 11.36
CA LEU A 311 9.03 2.00 11.51
C LEU A 311 8.71 3.19 12.43
N ALA A 312 7.55 3.82 12.26
CA ALA A 312 7.14 4.97 13.07
C ALA A 312 6.96 4.63 14.55
N LEU A 313 6.56 3.38 14.86
CA LEU A 313 6.41 2.87 16.24
C LEU A 313 7.70 2.27 16.81
N GLY A 314 8.76 2.18 16.03
CA GLY A 314 9.96 1.48 16.42
C GLY A 314 9.74 -0.02 16.63
N THR A 315 8.74 -0.62 15.96
CA THR A 315 8.50 -2.06 16.04
C THR A 315 9.61 -2.79 15.27
N PRO A 316 10.32 -3.77 15.87
CA PRO A 316 11.32 -4.55 15.15
C PRO A 316 10.70 -5.33 13.99
N ILE A 317 11.33 -5.29 12.82
CA ILE A 317 10.78 -5.85 11.57
C ILE A 317 11.67 -6.97 11.06
N ALA A 318 11.07 -8.13 10.75
CA ALA A 318 11.63 -9.17 9.90
C ALA A 318 10.79 -9.24 8.61
N ALA A 319 11.37 -8.95 7.44
CA ALA A 319 10.64 -8.81 6.20
C ALA A 319 11.32 -9.50 5.03
N MET A 320 10.55 -10.09 4.12
CA MET A 320 11.02 -10.50 2.80
C MET A 320 11.41 -9.27 1.98
N ASP A 321 12.58 -9.31 1.33
CA ASP A 321 13.03 -8.24 0.43
C ASP A 321 12.32 -8.33 -0.93
N THR A 322 11.17 -7.72 -1.04
CA THR A 322 10.35 -7.72 -2.25
C THR A 322 9.91 -6.30 -2.65
N GLY A 323 10.02 -6.00 -3.94
CA GLY A 323 9.56 -4.71 -4.50
C GLY A 323 10.27 -3.51 -3.85
N GLY A 324 9.50 -2.62 -3.21
CA GLY A 324 10.00 -1.44 -2.50
C GLY A 324 10.30 -1.66 -1.02
N THR A 325 10.37 -2.92 -0.53
CA THR A 325 10.61 -3.21 0.89
C THR A 325 11.98 -2.69 1.36
N SER A 326 13.04 -2.94 0.59
CA SER A 326 14.40 -2.43 0.88
C SER A 326 14.55 -0.91 0.74
N GLU A 327 13.56 -0.25 0.15
CA GLU A 327 13.50 1.21 0.15
C GLU A 327 12.98 1.78 1.49
N LEU A 328 12.25 0.97 2.26
CA LEU A 328 11.81 1.30 3.62
C LEU A 328 12.79 0.84 4.67
N ILE A 329 13.24 -0.41 4.57
CA ILE A 329 14.04 -1.11 5.57
C ILE A 329 15.51 -1.10 5.16
N GLU A 330 16.34 -0.54 5.99
CA GLU A 330 17.79 -0.68 5.92
C GLU A 330 18.19 -1.90 6.74
N HIS A 331 18.73 -2.93 6.04
CA HIS A 331 19.05 -4.21 6.66
C HIS A 331 20.03 -4.05 7.82
N ASP A 332 19.77 -4.72 8.93
CA ASP A 332 20.51 -4.72 10.21
C ASP A 332 20.58 -3.33 10.92
N VAL A 333 19.89 -2.32 10.40
CA VAL A 333 19.76 -0.99 10.99
C VAL A 333 18.33 -0.72 11.44
N SER A 334 17.35 -0.78 10.54
CA SER A 334 15.94 -0.49 10.84
C SER A 334 15.02 -1.70 10.75
N GLY A 335 15.56 -2.87 10.42
CA GLY A 335 14.89 -4.15 10.34
C GLY A 335 15.83 -5.20 9.75
N LEU A 336 15.38 -6.44 9.68
CA LEU A 336 16.09 -7.54 9.05
C LEU A 336 15.38 -7.94 7.75
N LEU A 337 16.09 -7.89 6.64
CA LEU A 337 15.60 -8.34 5.33
C LEU A 337 16.01 -9.78 5.11
N ALA A 338 15.11 -10.57 4.55
CA ALA A 338 15.24 -11.98 4.26
C ALA A 338 15.02 -12.24 2.76
N THR A 339 15.70 -13.22 2.20
CA THR A 339 15.60 -13.65 0.82
C THR A 339 14.69 -14.86 0.63
N ASP A 340 14.51 -15.64 1.69
CA ASP A 340 13.63 -16.80 1.72
C ASP A 340 13.01 -17.01 3.12
N VAL A 341 12.23 -18.08 3.27
CA VAL A 341 11.50 -18.39 4.52
C VAL A 341 12.45 -18.79 5.66
N SER A 342 13.57 -19.43 5.35
CA SER A 342 14.60 -19.80 6.35
C SER A 342 15.26 -18.55 6.91
N ASP A 343 15.73 -17.65 6.03
CA ASP A 343 16.31 -16.36 6.42
C ASP A 343 15.30 -15.53 7.25
N LEU A 344 14.01 -15.57 6.87
CA LEU A 344 12.96 -14.88 7.62
C LEU A 344 12.80 -15.44 9.03
N GLY A 345 12.89 -16.78 9.19
CA GLY A 345 12.88 -17.43 10.48
C GLY A 345 14.11 -17.08 11.32
N GLU A 346 15.29 -17.04 10.72
CA GLU A 346 16.53 -16.62 11.41
C GLU A 346 16.45 -15.15 11.85
N ALA A 347 15.92 -14.27 11.01
CA ALA A 347 15.68 -12.87 11.34
C ALA A 347 14.75 -12.72 12.55
N LEU A 348 13.65 -13.48 12.60
CA LEU A 348 12.74 -13.51 13.74
C LEU A 348 13.44 -14.02 15.00
N SER A 349 14.21 -15.11 14.89
CA SER A 349 14.97 -15.68 15.99
C SER A 349 15.94 -14.66 16.59
N ARG A 350 16.72 -13.98 15.75
CA ARG A 350 17.64 -12.90 16.17
C ARG A 350 16.92 -11.77 16.91
N ILE A 351 15.78 -11.29 16.39
CA ILE A 351 15.01 -10.21 17.04
C ILE A 351 14.49 -10.64 18.41
N VAL A 352 13.96 -11.86 18.54
CA VAL A 352 13.31 -12.32 19.76
C VAL A 352 14.31 -12.72 20.84
N HIS A 353 15.40 -13.37 20.47
CA HIS A 353 16.36 -13.93 21.45
C HIS A 353 17.52 -12.98 21.76
N ASP A 354 17.80 -11.96 20.95
CA ASP A 354 18.87 -11.00 21.19
C ASP A 354 18.31 -9.59 21.51
N PRO A 355 18.27 -9.19 22.80
CA PRO A 355 17.81 -7.86 23.20
C PRO A 355 18.63 -6.72 22.59
N SER A 356 19.93 -6.94 22.29
CA SER A 356 20.79 -5.91 21.70
C SER A 356 20.40 -5.62 20.24
N VAL A 357 20.14 -6.68 19.48
CA VAL A 357 19.59 -6.56 18.10
C VAL A 357 18.25 -5.85 18.15
N ARG A 358 17.34 -6.25 19.03
CA ARG A 358 16.01 -5.65 19.16
C ARG A 358 16.08 -4.16 19.50
N SER A 359 16.94 -3.74 20.45
CA SER A 359 17.09 -2.33 20.82
C SER A 359 17.63 -1.51 19.65
N ARG A 360 18.68 -2.00 18.99
CA ARG A 360 19.28 -1.33 17.82
C ARG A 360 18.26 -1.14 16.71
N LEU A 361 17.49 -2.17 16.37
CA LEU A 361 16.48 -2.10 15.33
C LEU A 361 15.33 -1.12 15.66
N LYS A 362 14.93 -1.04 16.95
CA LYS A 362 13.95 -0.04 17.42
C LYS A 362 14.43 1.39 17.17
N GLU A 363 15.65 1.68 17.55
CA GLU A 363 16.25 3.02 17.38
C GLU A 363 16.41 3.36 15.88
N GLY A 364 16.93 2.39 15.10
CA GLY A 364 17.09 2.52 13.67
C GLY A 364 15.76 2.73 12.94
N ALA A 365 14.71 1.99 13.31
CA ALA A 365 13.37 2.14 12.75
C ALA A 365 12.80 3.54 12.99
N ALA A 366 12.87 4.04 14.23
CA ALA A 366 12.40 5.38 14.59
C ALA A 366 13.19 6.48 13.84
N SER A 367 14.49 6.30 13.67
CA SER A 367 15.32 7.20 12.87
C SER A 367 14.93 7.18 11.39
N ARG A 368 14.76 5.96 10.83
CA ARG A 368 14.37 5.78 9.43
C ARG A 368 13.00 6.40 9.10
N ALA A 369 12.03 6.30 10.03
CA ALA A 369 10.69 6.87 9.87
C ALA A 369 10.70 8.39 9.61
N ARG A 370 11.72 9.12 10.08
CA ARG A 370 11.83 10.58 9.87
C ARG A 370 11.93 10.97 8.39
N ALA A 371 12.54 10.11 7.56
CA ALA A 371 12.61 10.33 6.11
C ALA A 371 11.24 10.31 5.42
N PHE A 372 10.24 9.72 6.06
CA PHE A 372 8.86 9.61 5.55
C PHE A 372 7.88 10.56 6.28
N SER A 373 8.39 11.46 7.11
CA SER A 373 7.59 12.43 7.86
C SER A 373 6.96 13.51 6.98
N PRO A 374 5.86 14.15 7.43
CA PRO A 374 5.32 15.32 6.76
C PRO A 374 6.36 16.41 6.49
N SER A 375 7.22 16.72 7.46
CA SER A 375 8.24 17.75 7.33
C SER A 375 9.30 17.45 6.26
N ALA A 376 9.63 16.16 6.05
CA ALA A 376 10.57 15.75 5.02
C ALA A 376 9.95 15.73 3.61
N LEU A 377 8.68 15.38 3.49
CA LEU A 377 8.08 15.08 2.19
C LEU A 377 7.20 16.21 1.64
N ILE A 378 6.52 17.00 2.47
CA ILE A 378 5.62 18.06 1.98
C ILE A 378 6.35 19.08 1.08
N PRO A 379 7.56 19.58 1.42
CA PRO A 379 8.26 20.49 0.52
C PRO A 379 8.51 19.91 -0.88
N ARG A 380 8.75 18.59 -0.96
CA ARG A 380 8.93 17.87 -2.23
C ARG A 380 7.62 17.77 -3.02
N TYR A 381 6.49 17.47 -2.35
CA TYR A 381 5.16 17.48 -2.98
C TYR A 381 4.83 18.89 -3.50
N GLU A 382 5.12 19.94 -2.72
CA GLU A 382 4.89 21.33 -3.14
C GLU A 382 5.72 21.71 -4.37
N ALA A 383 6.99 21.27 -4.45
CA ALA A 383 7.82 21.47 -5.65
C ALA A 383 7.18 20.83 -6.89
N VAL A 384 6.67 19.59 -6.78
CA VAL A 384 5.95 18.93 -7.85
C VAL A 384 4.67 19.68 -8.22
N TYR A 385 3.93 20.20 -7.25
CA TYR A 385 2.70 20.96 -7.49
C TYR A 385 2.96 22.31 -8.17
N ARG A 386 4.06 22.98 -7.87
CA ARG A 386 4.46 24.23 -8.54
C ARG A 386 5.06 24.01 -9.93
N GLY A 387 5.49 22.79 -10.25
CA GLY A 387 6.23 22.51 -11.47
C GLY A 387 7.67 23.00 -11.46
N SER A 388 8.20 23.30 -10.28
CA SER A 388 9.61 23.64 -10.09
C SER A 388 10.45 22.37 -10.26
N LYS A 389 11.46 22.43 -11.12
CA LYS A 389 12.49 21.38 -11.24
C LYS A 389 13.48 21.48 -10.09
#